data_e0c473dfdd6d83dd9552b944476f8331
#
_entry.id   e0c473dfdd6d83dd9552b944476f8331
#
_cell.length_a   1.000
_cell.length_b   1.000
_cell.length_c   1.000
_cell.angle_alpha   90.00
_cell.angle_beta   90.00
_cell.angle_gamma   90.00
#
_symmetry.space_group_name_H-M   'P 1'
#
loop_
_entity.id
_entity.type
_entity.pdbx_description
1 polymer ?
#
loop_
_entity_poly.entity_id
_entity_poly.type
_entity_poly.pdbx_seq_one_letter_code
_entity_poly.pdbx_strand_id
1 'polypeptide(L)'
;MQQIIPRIADKKKRMIRMKLGFRELRHNWKKYLLIEIIVFLMMFMVLFLSGLVKGLGRAVSSGIENMQADHFILKEDSEKLITLSSLSKEQYEEIQNEYQDKAAPLDIQRMYFQKNKDAEKENVTYFAIDPDSFLNPDAYKGKALSSKEDQVVLDDDYASEGIRVGDTIIDTASGIKLKVSGFTKDAMYGHTSIAYISTDTYQKIMKAANPAYQETVHAAVVQGNVKAKIDGTDHYTKVEIIQAIPGYQAEQMTITMIEWLLVVITALVIGIFFFVINLQKEKEFGVLKAIGTGMGSLVGQIVSQVCFIAVFGALLAACLVLAMSAVLPVTMPFYLQASQAVIVLASFVLISILGSLATVIRVAKIDPARIIGGDFQ
;
A
#
# COMPACT_ATOMS: atom_id res chain seq x y z
N MET A 1 -8.80 45.50 23.30
CA MET A 1 -7.36 45.56 23.53
C MET A 1 -6.84 44.62 24.65
N GLN A 2 -7.69 44.13 25.57
CA GLN A 2 -7.29 43.29 26.72
C GLN A 2 -7.10 41.78 26.41
N GLN A 3 -7.49 41.26 25.24
CA GLN A 3 -7.33 39.81 24.90
C GLN A 3 -6.09 39.48 24.06
N ILE A 4 -5.32 40.45 23.59
CA ILE A 4 -4.15 40.25 22.73
C ILE A 4 -2.88 40.02 23.53
N ILE A 5 -2.75 40.63 24.70
CA ILE A 5 -1.54 40.57 25.58
C ILE A 5 -1.30 39.13 26.11
N PRO A 6 -2.31 38.37 26.59
CA PRO A 6 -2.07 37.00 27.07
C PRO A 6 -1.66 36.02 25.96
N ARG A 7 -2.14 36.19 24.73
CA ARG A 7 -1.75 35.34 23.59
C ARG A 7 -0.28 35.57 23.18
N ILE A 8 0.22 36.77 23.22
CA ILE A 8 1.62 37.10 22.86
C ILE A 8 2.59 36.56 23.96
N ALA A 9 2.22 36.69 25.23
CA ALA A 9 2.99 36.13 26.33
C ALA A 9 3.06 34.60 26.30
N ASP A 10 1.98 33.94 25.92
CA ASP A 10 1.95 32.48 25.81
C ASP A 10 2.73 31.98 24.57
N LYS A 11 2.67 32.70 23.45
CA LYS A 11 3.49 32.41 22.25
C LYS A 11 4.99 32.59 22.52
N LYS A 12 5.36 33.63 23.27
CA LYS A 12 6.76 33.87 23.70
C LYS A 12 7.25 32.80 24.67
N LYS A 13 6.41 32.37 25.62
CA LYS A 13 6.72 31.24 26.54
C LYS A 13 6.88 29.92 25.78
N ARG A 14 6.04 29.63 24.78
CA ARG A 14 6.17 28.42 23.90
C ARG A 14 7.49 28.45 23.12
N MET A 15 7.86 29.59 22.55
CA MET A 15 9.09 29.73 21.77
C MET A 15 10.35 29.58 22.64
N ILE A 16 10.33 30.07 23.90
CA ILE A 16 11.43 29.87 24.86
C ILE A 16 11.56 28.41 25.27
N ARG A 17 10.45 27.68 25.47
CA ARG A 17 10.42 26.24 25.77
C ARG A 17 11.04 25.40 24.66
N MET A 18 10.69 25.67 23.40
CA MET A 18 11.28 25.00 22.23
C MET A 18 12.80 25.27 22.12
N LYS A 19 13.25 26.51 22.40
CA LYS A 19 14.68 26.84 22.37
C LYS A 19 15.48 26.15 23.48
N LEU A 20 14.90 25.95 24.66
CA LEU A 20 15.52 25.18 25.76
C LEU A 20 15.68 23.70 25.40
N GLY A 21 14.65 23.08 24.88
CA GLY A 21 14.72 21.69 24.41
C GLY A 21 15.79 21.47 23.31
N PHE A 22 15.88 22.40 22.37
CA PHE A 22 16.87 22.32 21.28
C PHE A 22 18.33 22.53 21.79
N ARG A 23 18.55 23.43 22.75
CA ARG A 23 19.87 23.64 23.38
C ARG A 23 20.35 22.43 24.17
N GLU A 24 19.44 21.73 24.80
CA GLU A 24 19.71 20.50 25.54
C GLU A 24 20.07 19.32 24.59
N LEU A 25 19.33 19.17 23.47
CA LEU A 25 19.66 18.22 22.40
C LEU A 25 21.10 18.45 21.91
N ARG A 26 21.49 19.71 21.71
CA ARG A 26 22.83 20.05 21.24
C ARG A 26 23.93 19.79 22.30
N HIS A 27 23.63 19.97 23.59
CA HIS A 27 24.62 19.76 24.67
C HIS A 27 24.90 18.26 24.88
N ASN A 28 23.86 17.42 24.82
CA ASN A 28 23.94 15.97 25.01
C ASN A 28 23.84 15.19 23.71
N TRP A 29 24.32 15.75 22.60
CA TRP A 29 24.08 15.24 21.24
C TRP A 29 24.41 13.76 21.04
N LYS A 30 25.47 13.21 21.73
CA LYS A 30 25.86 11.80 21.63
C LYS A 30 24.77 10.83 22.14
N LYS A 31 24.09 11.20 23.24
CA LYS A 31 23.01 10.42 23.82
C LYS A 31 21.79 10.45 22.89
N TYR A 32 21.45 11.66 22.41
CA TYR A 32 20.32 11.83 21.50
C TYR A 32 20.54 11.23 20.14
N LEU A 33 21.78 11.20 19.63
CA LEU A 33 22.11 10.54 18.37
C LEU A 33 21.83 9.03 18.44
N LEU A 34 22.17 8.37 19.54
CA LEU A 34 21.86 6.94 19.71
C LEU A 34 20.36 6.68 19.66
N ILE A 35 19.58 7.54 20.31
CA ILE A 35 18.12 7.45 20.32
C ILE A 35 17.56 7.69 18.93
N GLU A 36 18.05 8.71 18.27
CA GLU A 36 17.65 9.07 16.90
C GLU A 36 17.90 7.92 15.94
N ILE A 37 19.06 7.24 16.03
CA ILE A 37 19.37 6.05 15.22
C ILE A 37 18.34 4.95 15.48
N ILE A 38 17.97 4.70 16.73
CA ILE A 38 17.01 3.64 17.06
C ILE A 38 15.61 4.00 16.54
N VAL A 39 15.16 5.24 16.79
CA VAL A 39 13.87 5.74 16.30
C VAL A 39 13.81 5.70 14.79
N PHE A 40 14.88 6.15 14.12
CA PHE A 40 15.02 6.08 12.66
C PHE A 40 14.93 4.65 12.15
N LEU A 41 15.69 3.70 12.73
CA LEU A 41 15.69 2.30 12.29
C LEU A 41 14.32 1.65 12.50
N MET A 42 13.67 1.89 13.64
CA MET A 42 12.33 1.37 13.91
C MET A 42 11.32 1.92 12.92
N MET A 43 11.37 3.21 12.63
CA MET A 43 10.48 3.88 11.71
C MET A 43 10.72 3.42 10.26
N PHE A 44 12.00 3.31 9.89
CA PHE A 44 12.40 2.75 8.59
C PHE A 44 11.81 1.34 8.40
N MET A 45 11.96 0.47 9.42
CA MET A 45 11.47 -0.91 9.36
C MET A 45 9.95 -0.97 9.19
N VAL A 46 9.20 -0.15 9.94
CA VAL A 46 7.74 -0.09 9.83
C VAL A 46 7.31 0.42 8.45
N LEU A 47 7.89 1.51 7.96
CA LEU A 47 7.55 2.06 6.64
C LEU A 47 7.93 1.11 5.50
N PHE A 48 9.12 0.52 5.57
CA PHE A 48 9.58 -0.41 4.55
C PHE A 48 8.72 -1.66 4.48
N LEU A 49 8.38 -2.22 5.65
CA LEU A 49 7.51 -3.38 5.70
C LEU A 49 6.09 -3.05 5.25
N SER A 50 5.54 -1.89 5.62
CA SER A 50 4.24 -1.42 5.13
C SER A 50 4.22 -1.30 3.60
N GLY A 51 5.32 -0.84 2.99
CA GLY A 51 5.48 -0.80 1.53
C GLY A 51 5.52 -2.18 0.88
N LEU A 52 6.23 -3.15 1.49
CA LEU A 52 6.26 -4.55 1.03
C LEU A 52 4.88 -5.22 1.13
N VAL A 53 4.21 -5.02 2.26
CA VAL A 53 2.86 -5.51 2.53
C VAL A 53 1.89 -5.07 1.44
N LYS A 54 1.88 -3.78 1.16
CA LYS A 54 0.99 -3.22 0.14
C LYS A 54 1.39 -3.69 -1.27
N GLY A 55 2.68 -3.81 -1.53
CA GLY A 55 3.19 -4.34 -2.79
C GLY A 55 2.76 -5.80 -3.02
N LEU A 56 2.87 -6.66 -2.00
CA LEU A 56 2.40 -8.05 -2.08
C LEU A 56 0.89 -8.14 -2.34
N GLY A 57 0.08 -7.33 -1.64
CA GLY A 57 -1.36 -7.27 -1.92
C GLY A 57 -1.65 -6.87 -3.36
N ARG A 58 -0.93 -5.86 -3.89
CA ARG A 58 -1.07 -5.41 -5.29
C ARG A 58 -0.61 -6.45 -6.30
N ALA A 59 0.38 -7.27 -5.97
CA ALA A 59 0.79 -8.39 -6.82
C ALA A 59 -0.33 -9.43 -7.03
N VAL A 60 -1.33 -9.45 -6.15
CA VAL A 60 -2.50 -10.33 -6.30
C VAL A 60 -3.66 -9.61 -6.99
N SER A 61 -3.86 -8.31 -6.76
CA SER A 61 -5.13 -7.63 -7.06
C SER A 61 -5.03 -6.40 -7.96
N SER A 62 -3.83 -5.91 -8.29
CA SER A 62 -3.68 -4.61 -8.97
C SER A 62 -4.38 -4.54 -10.33
N GLY A 63 -4.48 -5.64 -11.06
CA GLY A 63 -5.21 -5.70 -12.32
C GLY A 63 -6.70 -5.39 -12.15
N ILE A 64 -7.30 -5.84 -11.05
CA ILE A 64 -8.71 -5.52 -10.73
C ILE A 64 -8.81 -4.13 -10.05
N GLU A 65 -7.88 -3.80 -9.14
CA GLU A 65 -7.87 -2.50 -8.45
C GLU A 65 -7.82 -1.32 -9.43
N ASN A 66 -6.98 -1.43 -10.47
CA ASN A 66 -6.75 -0.37 -11.45
C ASN A 66 -7.84 -0.26 -12.53
N MET A 67 -8.72 -1.28 -12.66
CA MET A 67 -9.83 -1.20 -13.60
C MET A 67 -10.78 -0.03 -13.28
N GLN A 68 -11.29 0.63 -14.30
CA GLN A 68 -12.34 1.66 -14.20
C GLN A 68 -13.72 0.99 -14.03
N ALA A 69 -13.86 0.17 -13.01
CA ALA A 69 -15.04 -0.65 -12.74
C ALA A 69 -15.55 -0.41 -11.32
N ASP A 70 -16.85 -0.49 -11.12
CA ASP A 70 -17.50 -0.42 -9.80
C ASP A 70 -18.05 -1.78 -9.38
N HIS A 71 -18.66 -2.52 -10.32
CA HIS A 71 -19.30 -3.80 -10.08
C HIS A 71 -18.93 -4.83 -11.14
N PHE A 72 -19.06 -6.09 -10.76
CA PHE A 72 -18.87 -7.27 -11.61
C PHE A 72 -20.11 -8.14 -11.53
N ILE A 73 -20.71 -8.45 -12.65
CA ILE A 73 -21.83 -9.38 -12.75
C ILE A 73 -21.27 -10.74 -13.17
N LEU A 74 -21.50 -11.73 -12.35
CA LEU A 74 -21.04 -13.11 -12.53
C LEU A 74 -22.24 -14.05 -12.59
N LYS A 75 -22.02 -15.27 -13.07
CA LYS A 75 -23.01 -16.33 -12.95
C LYS A 75 -23.25 -16.65 -11.47
N GLU A 76 -24.48 -16.91 -11.12
CA GLU A 76 -24.87 -17.46 -9.82
C GLU A 76 -24.02 -18.72 -9.52
N ASP A 77 -23.69 -18.96 -8.24
CA ASP A 77 -22.81 -20.05 -7.79
C ASP A 77 -21.34 -19.99 -8.22
N SER A 78 -20.85 -18.86 -8.76
CA SER A 78 -19.42 -18.67 -9.10
C SER A 78 -18.53 -18.38 -7.90
N GLU A 79 -19.07 -18.36 -6.67
CA GLU A 79 -18.34 -18.06 -5.42
C GLU A 79 -17.52 -16.75 -5.49
N LYS A 80 -18.00 -15.76 -6.25
CA LYS A 80 -17.32 -14.47 -6.52
C LYS A 80 -16.01 -14.61 -7.32
N LEU A 81 -15.73 -15.78 -7.88
CA LEU A 81 -14.53 -16.06 -8.67
C LEU A 81 -14.82 -15.84 -10.15
N ILE A 82 -14.21 -14.82 -10.75
CA ILE A 82 -14.36 -14.53 -12.17
C ILE A 82 -13.99 -15.76 -13.02
N THR A 83 -12.92 -16.47 -12.65
CA THR A 83 -12.42 -17.64 -13.38
C THR A 83 -13.33 -18.88 -13.32
N LEU A 84 -14.29 -18.92 -12.40
CA LEU A 84 -15.28 -20.00 -12.27
C LEU A 84 -16.64 -19.61 -12.86
N SER A 85 -16.84 -18.34 -13.13
CA SER A 85 -18.05 -17.82 -13.74
C SER A 85 -18.07 -18.07 -15.25
N SER A 86 -19.26 -18.28 -15.79
CA SER A 86 -19.49 -18.50 -17.22
C SER A 86 -20.90 -18.03 -17.54
N LEU A 87 -21.01 -16.75 -17.92
CA LEU A 87 -22.25 -16.16 -18.38
C LEU A 87 -22.60 -16.71 -19.76
N SER A 88 -23.86 -17.09 -19.98
CA SER A 88 -24.34 -17.47 -21.31
C SER A 88 -24.39 -16.22 -22.20
N LYS A 89 -24.48 -16.47 -23.51
CA LYS A 89 -24.60 -15.39 -24.49
C LYS A 89 -25.85 -14.55 -24.24
N GLU A 90 -26.96 -15.20 -23.92
CA GLU A 90 -28.24 -14.54 -23.63
C GLU A 90 -28.16 -13.66 -22.39
N GLN A 91 -27.53 -14.16 -21.30
CA GLN A 91 -27.31 -13.38 -20.07
C GLN A 91 -26.43 -12.15 -20.34
N TYR A 92 -25.34 -12.32 -21.10
CA TYR A 92 -24.47 -11.20 -21.43
C TYR A 92 -25.16 -10.18 -22.33
N GLU A 93 -25.95 -10.60 -23.32
CA GLU A 93 -26.75 -9.70 -24.18
C GLU A 93 -27.79 -8.91 -23.35
N GLU A 94 -28.44 -9.54 -22.37
CA GLU A 94 -29.37 -8.88 -21.46
C GLU A 94 -28.64 -7.79 -20.62
N ILE A 95 -27.45 -8.11 -20.06
CA ILE A 95 -26.61 -7.16 -19.35
C ILE A 95 -26.22 -5.99 -20.25
N GLN A 96 -25.77 -6.29 -21.48
CA GLN A 96 -25.37 -5.27 -22.44
C GLN A 96 -26.52 -4.35 -22.84
N ASN A 97 -27.73 -4.87 -22.99
CA ASN A 97 -28.91 -4.08 -23.30
C ASN A 97 -29.30 -3.15 -22.16
N GLU A 98 -29.16 -3.59 -20.91
CA GLU A 98 -29.49 -2.81 -19.71
C GLU A 98 -28.46 -1.70 -19.43
N TYR A 99 -27.16 -2.02 -19.52
CA TYR A 99 -26.08 -1.10 -19.12
C TYR A 99 -25.37 -0.44 -20.30
N GLN A 100 -25.57 -0.90 -21.53
CA GLN A 100 -24.99 -0.37 -22.77
C GLN A 100 -23.46 -0.16 -22.66
N ASP A 101 -22.95 1.02 -23.01
CA ASP A 101 -21.52 1.36 -22.99
C ASP A 101 -20.88 1.32 -21.59
N LYS A 102 -21.68 1.15 -20.53
CA LYS A 102 -21.21 1.01 -19.15
C LYS A 102 -20.92 -0.45 -18.77
N ALA A 103 -21.25 -1.41 -19.61
CA ALA A 103 -20.92 -2.81 -19.40
C ALA A 103 -19.88 -3.26 -20.42
N ALA A 104 -18.87 -4.01 -19.98
CA ALA A 104 -17.84 -4.57 -20.85
C ALA A 104 -17.51 -6.01 -20.45
N PRO A 105 -17.17 -6.89 -21.41
CA PRO A 105 -16.83 -8.28 -21.15
C PRO A 105 -15.42 -8.38 -20.57
N LEU A 106 -15.24 -9.34 -19.68
CA LEU A 106 -13.94 -9.70 -19.13
C LEU A 106 -13.82 -11.21 -19.01
N ASP A 107 -12.80 -11.76 -19.66
CA ASP A 107 -12.38 -13.14 -19.42
C ASP A 107 -11.00 -13.16 -18.79
N ILE A 108 -10.79 -14.03 -17.81
CA ILE A 108 -9.52 -14.20 -17.11
C ILE A 108 -9.09 -15.66 -17.23
N GLN A 109 -7.89 -15.86 -17.80
CA GLN A 109 -7.34 -17.20 -17.95
C GLN A 109 -5.83 -17.21 -17.71
N ARG A 110 -5.38 -18.09 -16.80
CA ARG A 110 -3.94 -18.30 -16.58
C ARG A 110 -3.41 -19.21 -17.68
N MET A 111 -2.36 -18.78 -18.34
CA MET A 111 -1.74 -19.44 -19.49
C MET A 111 -0.22 -19.35 -19.43
N TYR A 112 0.45 -19.75 -20.51
CA TYR A 112 1.89 -19.63 -20.70
C TYR A 112 2.19 -19.12 -22.11
N PHE A 113 3.20 -18.29 -22.24
CA PHE A 113 3.73 -17.90 -23.54
C PHE A 113 5.24 -18.15 -23.60
N GLN A 114 5.81 -18.06 -24.80
CA GLN A 114 7.25 -18.14 -25.09
C GLN A 114 7.63 -17.05 -26.07
N LYS A 115 8.86 -16.51 -25.95
CA LYS A 115 9.41 -15.56 -26.93
C LYS A 115 9.68 -16.23 -28.29
N ASN A 116 10.11 -17.47 -28.25
CA ASN A 116 10.31 -18.36 -29.40
C ASN A 116 10.13 -19.80 -28.95
N LYS A 117 10.16 -20.75 -29.90
CA LYS A 117 9.87 -22.17 -29.62
C LYS A 117 10.85 -22.84 -28.64
N ASP A 118 12.06 -22.28 -28.51
CA ASP A 118 13.15 -22.85 -27.69
C ASP A 118 13.34 -22.07 -26.36
N ALA A 119 12.59 -20.99 -26.15
CA ALA A 119 12.64 -20.21 -24.92
C ALA A 119 11.87 -20.89 -23.77
N GLU A 120 12.22 -20.56 -22.54
CA GLU A 120 11.45 -20.97 -21.36
C GLU A 120 10.02 -20.45 -21.45
N LYS A 121 9.10 -21.21 -20.81
CA LYS A 121 7.69 -20.83 -20.70
C LYS A 121 7.53 -19.81 -19.58
N GLU A 122 6.98 -18.67 -19.94
CA GLU A 122 6.64 -17.61 -18.98
C GLU A 122 5.16 -17.74 -18.58
N ASN A 123 4.89 -17.60 -17.27
CA ASN A 123 3.52 -17.55 -16.77
C ASN A 123 2.87 -16.24 -17.19
N VAL A 124 1.60 -16.26 -17.55
CA VAL A 124 0.82 -15.08 -17.88
C VAL A 124 -0.64 -15.27 -17.47
N THR A 125 -1.28 -14.21 -17.04
CA THR A 125 -2.74 -14.19 -16.91
C THR A 125 -3.32 -13.33 -18.02
N TYR A 126 -4.00 -13.95 -18.98
CA TYR A 126 -4.71 -13.20 -20.00
C TYR A 126 -5.95 -12.54 -19.42
N PHE A 127 -6.06 -11.25 -19.63
CA PHE A 127 -7.28 -10.48 -19.47
C PHE A 127 -7.80 -10.17 -20.88
N ALA A 128 -8.85 -10.90 -21.27
CA ALA A 128 -9.49 -10.68 -22.54
C ALA A 128 -10.62 -9.65 -22.38
N ILE A 129 -10.52 -8.59 -23.11
CA ILE A 129 -11.39 -7.42 -23.02
C ILE A 129 -11.82 -6.96 -24.41
N ASP A 130 -12.87 -6.19 -24.48
CA ASP A 130 -13.19 -5.41 -25.68
C ASP A 130 -12.25 -4.19 -25.74
N PRO A 131 -11.41 -4.09 -26.81
CA PRO A 131 -10.49 -2.98 -26.97
C PRO A 131 -11.14 -1.59 -27.07
N ASP A 132 -12.38 -1.52 -27.47
CA ASP A 132 -13.14 -0.28 -27.59
C ASP A 132 -13.86 0.10 -26.27
N SER A 133 -13.76 -0.75 -25.24
CA SER A 133 -14.37 -0.53 -23.93
C SER A 133 -13.49 0.28 -22.98
N PHE A 134 -14.08 0.70 -21.87
CA PHE A 134 -13.39 1.37 -20.77
C PHE A 134 -12.37 0.47 -20.02
N LEU A 135 -12.33 -0.82 -20.30
CA LEU A 135 -11.39 -1.78 -19.72
C LEU A 135 -10.02 -1.76 -20.42
N ASN A 136 -9.91 -1.13 -21.58
CA ASN A 136 -8.65 -1.06 -22.31
C ASN A 136 -7.62 -0.25 -21.51
N PRO A 137 -6.50 -0.86 -21.09
CA PRO A 137 -5.54 -0.19 -20.23
C PRO A 137 -4.77 0.90 -20.98
N ASP A 138 -4.43 1.97 -20.28
CA ASP A 138 -3.50 2.97 -20.79
C ASP A 138 -2.12 2.36 -20.95
N ALA A 139 -1.57 2.44 -22.16
CA ALA A 139 -0.21 2.02 -22.42
C ALA A 139 0.76 3.19 -22.15
N TYR A 140 1.65 3.03 -21.15
CA TYR A 140 2.67 4.03 -20.90
C TYR A 140 3.81 3.98 -21.92
N LYS A 141 3.94 2.87 -22.65
CA LYS A 141 4.92 2.68 -23.72
C LYS A 141 4.28 1.87 -24.86
N GLY A 142 4.41 2.35 -26.08
CA GLY A 142 3.78 1.74 -27.24
C GLY A 142 2.36 2.24 -27.47
N LYS A 143 1.43 1.34 -27.79
CA LYS A 143 0.03 1.64 -28.09
C LYS A 143 -0.87 0.75 -27.26
N ALA A 144 -2.05 1.26 -26.91
CA ALA A 144 -3.13 0.49 -26.30
C ALA A 144 -3.59 -0.66 -27.23
N LEU A 145 -4.36 -1.57 -26.69
CA LEU A 145 -4.90 -2.72 -27.40
C LEU A 145 -5.81 -2.27 -28.57
N SER A 146 -5.76 -3.02 -29.65
CA SER A 146 -6.61 -2.81 -30.82
C SER A 146 -7.20 -4.16 -31.28
N SER A 147 -8.43 -4.14 -31.80
CA SER A 147 -9.09 -5.33 -32.36
C SER A 147 -8.63 -5.72 -33.75
N LYS A 148 -7.82 -4.90 -34.43
CA LYS A 148 -7.46 -5.10 -35.84
C LYS A 148 -6.47 -6.23 -36.11
N GLU A 149 -5.66 -6.63 -35.13
CA GLU A 149 -4.59 -7.63 -35.26
C GLU A 149 -4.50 -8.41 -33.95
N ASP A 150 -3.93 -9.63 -33.97
CA ASP A 150 -3.61 -10.40 -32.78
C ASP A 150 -2.49 -9.70 -31.98
N GLN A 151 -2.88 -8.74 -31.16
CA GLN A 151 -2.02 -7.88 -30.35
C GLN A 151 -2.13 -8.22 -28.88
N VAL A 152 -1.09 -7.83 -28.14
CA VAL A 152 -1.05 -7.94 -26.69
C VAL A 152 -0.45 -6.69 -26.07
N VAL A 153 -1.05 -6.18 -25.00
CA VAL A 153 -0.47 -5.19 -24.09
C VAL A 153 -0.04 -5.93 -22.83
N LEU A 154 1.25 -5.87 -22.51
CA LEU A 154 1.86 -6.61 -21.41
C LEU A 154 2.07 -5.70 -20.20
N ASP A 155 2.13 -6.29 -19.01
CA ASP A 155 2.66 -5.62 -17.83
C ASP A 155 4.15 -5.32 -17.99
N ASP A 156 4.65 -4.26 -17.34
CA ASP A 156 6.05 -3.81 -17.47
C ASP A 156 7.09 -4.75 -16.84
N ASP A 157 6.69 -5.71 -16.02
CA ASP A 157 7.58 -6.76 -15.55
C ASP A 157 8.22 -7.52 -16.74
N TYR A 158 7.45 -7.80 -17.79
CA TYR A 158 7.98 -8.47 -18.99
C TYR A 158 8.94 -7.61 -19.79
N ALA A 159 8.86 -6.28 -19.67
CA ALA A 159 9.86 -5.38 -20.27
C ALA A 159 11.21 -5.53 -19.56
N SER A 160 11.23 -5.78 -18.26
CA SER A 160 12.44 -6.06 -17.50
C SER A 160 13.08 -7.39 -17.87
N GLU A 161 12.30 -8.37 -18.35
CA GLU A 161 12.74 -9.66 -18.89
C GLU A 161 13.22 -9.58 -20.36
N GLY A 162 13.26 -8.35 -20.91
CA GLY A 162 13.82 -8.06 -22.23
C GLY A 162 12.84 -8.23 -23.37
N ILE A 163 11.52 -8.20 -23.12
CA ILE A 163 10.49 -8.08 -24.17
C ILE A 163 10.35 -6.61 -24.56
N ARG A 164 10.17 -6.33 -25.85
CA ARG A 164 10.07 -4.97 -26.40
C ARG A 164 8.80 -4.79 -27.21
N VAL A 165 8.35 -3.54 -27.33
CA VAL A 165 7.26 -3.20 -28.26
C VAL A 165 7.66 -3.60 -29.68
N GLY A 166 6.77 -4.31 -30.36
CA GLY A 166 6.97 -4.87 -31.70
C GLY A 166 7.48 -6.30 -31.73
N ASP A 167 7.93 -6.86 -30.59
CA ASP A 167 8.27 -8.28 -30.48
C ASP A 167 7.02 -9.15 -30.66
N THR A 168 7.26 -10.42 -30.96
CA THR A 168 6.18 -11.42 -31.07
C THR A 168 6.39 -12.46 -29.99
N ILE A 169 5.35 -12.76 -29.23
CA ILE A 169 5.27 -13.88 -28.29
C ILE A 169 4.36 -14.97 -28.85
N ILE A 170 4.53 -16.18 -28.40
CA ILE A 170 3.79 -17.35 -28.86
C ILE A 170 3.04 -17.92 -27.66
N ASP A 171 1.71 -17.96 -27.72
CA ASP A 171 0.92 -18.70 -26.76
C ASP A 171 1.23 -20.19 -26.85
N THR A 172 1.57 -20.83 -25.71
CA THR A 172 2.08 -22.21 -25.75
C THR A 172 1.01 -23.26 -25.96
N ALA A 173 -0.25 -22.97 -25.62
CA ALA A 173 -1.36 -23.91 -25.74
C ALA A 173 -1.91 -23.95 -27.18
N SER A 174 -2.02 -22.79 -27.82
CA SER A 174 -2.59 -22.63 -29.15
C SER A 174 -1.55 -22.52 -30.27
N GLY A 175 -0.31 -22.10 -29.95
CA GLY A 175 0.69 -21.76 -30.94
C GLY A 175 0.46 -20.42 -31.66
N ILE A 176 -0.56 -19.67 -31.27
CA ILE A 176 -0.91 -18.38 -31.85
C ILE A 176 0.18 -17.34 -31.50
N LYS A 177 0.53 -16.54 -32.49
CA LYS A 177 1.52 -15.47 -32.34
C LYS A 177 0.83 -14.16 -32.01
N LEU A 178 1.26 -13.52 -30.92
CA LEU A 178 0.77 -12.24 -30.47
C LEU A 178 1.85 -11.18 -30.61
N LYS A 179 1.52 -10.04 -31.22
CA LYS A 179 2.44 -8.92 -31.38
C LYS A 179 2.31 -7.97 -30.18
N VAL A 180 3.40 -7.70 -29.51
CA VAL A 180 3.45 -6.75 -28.39
C VAL A 180 3.22 -5.33 -28.89
N SER A 181 2.04 -4.77 -28.62
CA SER A 181 1.66 -3.41 -29.02
C SER A 181 2.12 -2.35 -28.02
N GLY A 182 2.17 -2.70 -26.73
CA GLY A 182 2.54 -1.77 -25.67
C GLY A 182 2.75 -2.45 -24.34
N PHE A 183 3.08 -1.61 -23.35
CA PHE A 183 3.22 -2.01 -21.95
C PHE A 183 2.34 -1.12 -21.06
N THR A 184 1.72 -1.73 -20.07
CA THR A 184 1.03 -1.07 -18.96
C THR A 184 1.78 -1.28 -17.66
N LYS A 185 1.36 -0.61 -16.58
CA LYS A 185 2.01 -0.71 -15.27
C LYS A 185 1.06 -1.28 -14.23
N ASP A 186 1.65 -1.93 -13.22
CA ASP A 186 0.88 -2.43 -12.07
C ASP A 186 -0.32 -3.30 -12.49
N ALA A 187 -0.13 -4.21 -13.42
CA ALA A 187 -1.17 -5.09 -13.94
C ALA A 187 -0.89 -6.53 -13.54
N MET A 188 -1.28 -6.91 -12.33
CA MET A 188 -1.07 -8.25 -11.77
C MET A 188 -2.37 -8.87 -11.27
N TYR A 189 -2.45 -10.20 -11.36
CA TYR A 189 -3.56 -11.01 -10.85
C TYR A 189 -3.05 -12.36 -10.33
N GLY A 190 -3.30 -12.66 -9.05
CA GLY A 190 -2.86 -13.93 -8.44
C GLY A 190 -1.35 -14.18 -8.56
N HIS A 191 -0.52 -13.15 -8.30
CA HIS A 191 0.96 -13.17 -8.42
C HIS A 191 1.48 -13.43 -9.84
N THR A 192 0.67 -13.15 -10.86
CA THR A 192 1.07 -13.31 -12.26
C THR A 192 0.81 -12.01 -13.00
N SER A 193 1.78 -11.56 -13.77
CA SER A 193 1.65 -10.37 -14.60
C SER A 193 0.61 -10.58 -15.70
N ILE A 194 -0.17 -9.55 -15.96
CA ILE A 194 -1.30 -9.60 -16.90
C ILE A 194 -0.83 -9.31 -18.33
N ALA A 195 -1.46 -9.99 -19.26
CA ALA A 195 -1.42 -9.67 -20.68
C ALA A 195 -2.85 -9.38 -21.16
N TYR A 196 -3.08 -8.15 -21.59
CA TYR A 196 -4.36 -7.75 -22.16
C TYR A 196 -4.41 -8.16 -23.64
N ILE A 197 -5.45 -8.89 -24.01
CA ILE A 197 -5.74 -9.30 -25.39
C ILE A 197 -7.19 -8.99 -25.72
N SER A 198 -7.53 -8.92 -27.01
CA SER A 198 -8.93 -8.76 -27.39
C SER A 198 -9.72 -10.04 -27.15
N THR A 199 -11.03 -9.90 -26.90
CA THR A 199 -11.96 -11.03 -26.79
C THR A 199 -11.87 -11.95 -28.01
N ASP A 200 -11.76 -11.40 -29.22
CA ASP A 200 -11.61 -12.18 -30.46
C ASP A 200 -10.31 -13.02 -30.46
N THR A 201 -9.19 -12.40 -30.03
CA THR A 201 -7.91 -13.12 -29.92
C THR A 201 -7.98 -14.22 -28.87
N TYR A 202 -8.64 -13.95 -27.74
CA TYR A 202 -8.85 -14.94 -26.69
C TYR A 202 -9.66 -16.14 -27.20
N GLN A 203 -10.78 -15.90 -27.89
CA GLN A 203 -11.60 -16.97 -28.47
C GLN A 203 -10.83 -17.81 -29.48
N LYS A 204 -9.99 -17.19 -30.33
CA LYS A 204 -9.08 -17.90 -31.23
C LYS A 204 -8.11 -18.81 -30.46
N ILE A 205 -7.50 -18.31 -29.41
CA ILE A 205 -6.57 -19.06 -28.55
C ILE A 205 -7.30 -20.26 -27.94
N MET A 206 -8.47 -20.02 -27.34
CA MET A 206 -9.22 -21.07 -26.65
C MET A 206 -9.73 -22.15 -27.60
N LYS A 207 -10.22 -21.77 -28.76
CA LYS A 207 -10.65 -22.75 -29.80
C LYS A 207 -9.50 -23.58 -30.38
N ALA A 208 -8.34 -22.96 -30.56
CA ALA A 208 -7.14 -23.66 -31.03
C ALA A 208 -6.56 -24.59 -29.96
N ALA A 209 -6.61 -24.22 -28.71
CA ALA A 209 -6.15 -25.03 -27.57
C ALA A 209 -7.14 -26.18 -27.24
N ASN A 210 -8.44 -25.92 -27.37
CA ASN A 210 -9.51 -26.88 -27.09
C ASN A 210 -10.64 -26.75 -28.10
N PRO A 211 -10.74 -27.67 -29.08
CA PRO A 211 -11.81 -27.65 -30.10
C PRO A 211 -13.24 -27.76 -29.54
N ALA A 212 -13.42 -28.25 -28.31
CA ALA A 212 -14.71 -28.31 -27.62
C ALA A 212 -15.08 -27.04 -26.86
N TYR A 213 -14.24 -26.01 -26.93
CA TYR A 213 -14.48 -24.74 -26.24
C TYR A 213 -15.76 -24.07 -26.73
N GLN A 214 -16.61 -23.69 -25.80
CA GLN A 214 -17.81 -22.88 -26.05
C GLN A 214 -17.54 -21.43 -25.65
N GLU A 215 -17.97 -20.52 -26.49
CA GLU A 215 -17.82 -19.08 -26.20
C GLU A 215 -18.71 -18.68 -25.04
N THR A 216 -18.06 -18.23 -23.98
CA THR A 216 -18.70 -17.70 -22.76
C THR A 216 -17.95 -16.46 -22.32
N VAL A 217 -18.59 -15.63 -21.53
CA VAL A 217 -17.97 -14.46 -20.88
C VAL A 217 -17.88 -14.75 -19.39
N HIS A 218 -16.68 -14.63 -18.81
CA HIS A 218 -16.52 -14.90 -17.37
C HIS A 218 -17.23 -13.85 -16.51
N ALA A 219 -17.11 -12.57 -16.87
CA ALA A 219 -17.74 -11.49 -16.13
C ALA A 219 -18.20 -10.37 -17.05
N ALA A 220 -19.32 -9.74 -16.73
CA ALA A 220 -19.65 -8.43 -17.24
C ALA A 220 -19.24 -7.37 -16.19
N VAL A 221 -18.32 -6.51 -16.56
CA VAL A 221 -17.81 -5.44 -15.72
C VAL A 221 -18.63 -4.19 -15.94
N VAL A 222 -19.11 -3.54 -14.86
CA VAL A 222 -20.05 -2.41 -14.94
C VAL A 222 -19.50 -1.19 -14.25
N GLN A 223 -19.63 -0.02 -14.92
CA GLN A 223 -19.42 1.29 -14.34
C GLN A 223 -20.73 1.83 -13.74
N GLY A 224 -20.66 2.26 -12.47
CA GLY A 224 -21.82 2.77 -11.74
C GLY A 224 -22.57 1.68 -10.98
N ASN A 225 -23.78 2.00 -10.52
CA ASN A 225 -24.56 1.11 -9.68
C ASN A 225 -25.33 0.07 -10.49
N VAL A 226 -25.26 -1.18 -10.07
CA VAL A 226 -26.08 -2.29 -10.61
C VAL A 226 -27.43 -2.29 -9.88
N LYS A 227 -28.54 -2.16 -10.63
CA LYS A 227 -29.91 -2.15 -10.09
C LYS A 227 -30.77 -3.29 -10.65
N ALA A 228 -30.51 -3.69 -11.87
CA ALA A 228 -31.27 -4.78 -12.51
C ALA A 228 -30.83 -6.12 -11.95
N LYS A 229 -31.79 -6.98 -11.65
CA LYS A 229 -31.56 -8.37 -11.33
C LYS A 229 -31.80 -9.19 -12.59
N ILE A 230 -30.74 -9.75 -13.14
CA ILE A 230 -30.77 -10.63 -14.30
C ILE A 230 -30.77 -12.08 -13.79
N ASP A 231 -31.63 -12.90 -14.34
CA ASP A 231 -31.85 -14.26 -13.85
C ASP A 231 -30.57 -15.13 -13.97
N GLY A 232 -30.29 -15.90 -12.91
CA GLY A 232 -29.09 -16.73 -12.84
C GLY A 232 -27.76 -15.97 -12.73
N THR A 233 -27.80 -14.68 -12.34
CA THR A 233 -26.61 -13.88 -12.12
C THR A 233 -26.64 -13.17 -10.77
N ASP A 234 -25.43 -12.96 -10.22
CA ASP A 234 -25.19 -12.13 -9.06
C ASP A 234 -24.24 -10.99 -9.39
N HIS A 235 -24.34 -9.88 -8.67
CA HIS A 235 -23.43 -8.77 -8.83
C HIS A 235 -22.63 -8.53 -7.54
N TYR A 236 -21.36 -8.19 -7.72
CA TYR A 236 -20.41 -7.97 -6.64
C TYR A 236 -19.65 -6.68 -6.84
N THR A 237 -19.29 -6.04 -5.76
CA THR A 237 -18.41 -4.88 -5.77
C THR A 237 -16.97 -5.29 -6.10
N LYS A 238 -16.18 -4.35 -6.60
CA LYS A 238 -14.74 -4.56 -6.84
C LYS A 238 -14.01 -5.12 -5.61
N VAL A 239 -14.34 -4.64 -4.40
CA VAL A 239 -13.72 -5.10 -3.15
C VAL A 239 -14.05 -6.57 -2.88
N GLU A 240 -15.30 -6.99 -3.10
CA GLU A 240 -15.71 -8.38 -2.89
C GLU A 240 -15.01 -9.33 -3.86
N ILE A 241 -14.84 -8.93 -5.13
CA ILE A 241 -14.10 -9.70 -6.13
C ILE A 241 -12.62 -9.85 -5.72
N ILE A 242 -11.98 -8.77 -5.30
CA ILE A 242 -10.57 -8.82 -4.85
C ILE A 242 -10.42 -9.74 -3.63
N GLN A 243 -11.35 -9.65 -2.67
CA GLN A 243 -11.32 -10.50 -1.48
C GLN A 243 -11.54 -11.98 -1.79
N ALA A 244 -12.22 -12.30 -2.89
CA ALA A 244 -12.44 -13.65 -3.33
C ALA A 244 -11.26 -14.27 -4.09
N ILE A 245 -10.28 -13.47 -4.57
CA ILE A 245 -9.09 -14.01 -5.24
C ILE A 245 -8.41 -15.05 -4.34
N PRO A 246 -8.16 -16.28 -4.82
CA PRO A 246 -7.59 -17.34 -4.00
C PRO A 246 -6.28 -16.92 -3.32
N GLY A 247 -6.20 -17.13 -2.01
CA GLY A 247 -5.04 -16.76 -1.20
C GLY A 247 -5.03 -15.33 -0.68
N TYR A 248 -5.70 -14.37 -1.33
CA TYR A 248 -5.66 -12.94 -1.00
C TYR A 248 -6.01 -12.65 0.48
N GLN A 249 -7.14 -13.18 0.97
CA GLN A 249 -7.56 -12.93 2.35
C GLN A 249 -6.55 -13.49 3.36
N ALA A 250 -6.06 -14.72 3.15
CA ALA A 250 -5.11 -15.36 4.05
C ALA A 250 -3.79 -14.58 4.11
N GLU A 251 -3.29 -14.12 2.97
CA GLU A 251 -2.11 -13.26 2.88
C GLU A 251 -2.34 -11.93 3.59
N GLN A 252 -3.43 -11.22 3.28
CA GLN A 252 -3.73 -9.92 3.88
C GLN A 252 -3.90 -10.02 5.39
N MET A 253 -4.55 -11.06 5.91
CA MET A 253 -4.68 -11.29 7.36
C MET A 253 -3.32 -11.53 8.01
N THR A 254 -2.49 -12.38 7.44
CA THR A 254 -1.14 -12.68 7.96
C THR A 254 -0.27 -11.43 7.99
N ILE A 255 -0.27 -10.69 6.91
CA ILE A 255 0.52 -9.48 6.72
C ILE A 255 0.05 -8.38 7.68
N THR A 256 -1.25 -8.15 7.78
CA THR A 256 -1.85 -7.18 8.71
C THR A 256 -1.51 -7.53 10.17
N MET A 257 -1.52 -8.82 10.52
CA MET A 257 -1.12 -9.26 11.86
C MET A 257 0.36 -8.92 12.15
N ILE A 258 1.26 -9.15 11.20
CA ILE A 258 2.69 -8.81 11.32
C ILE A 258 2.85 -7.28 11.46
N GLU A 259 2.14 -6.49 10.66
CA GLU A 259 2.19 -5.03 10.71
C GLU A 259 1.73 -4.50 12.09
N TRP A 260 0.61 -5.01 12.62
CA TRP A 260 0.15 -4.66 13.97
C TRP A 260 1.14 -5.06 15.05
N LEU A 261 1.75 -6.24 14.95
CA LEU A 261 2.76 -6.71 15.90
C LEU A 261 3.96 -5.77 15.91
N LEU A 262 4.43 -5.35 14.74
CA LEU A 262 5.53 -4.38 14.63
C LEU A 262 5.18 -3.01 15.22
N VAL A 263 3.97 -2.51 14.98
CA VAL A 263 3.50 -1.25 15.56
C VAL A 263 3.53 -1.34 17.09
N VAL A 264 3.04 -2.45 17.67
CA VAL A 264 3.04 -2.68 19.12
C VAL A 264 4.47 -2.76 19.67
N ILE A 265 5.35 -3.54 19.05
CA ILE A 265 6.75 -3.66 19.46
C ILE A 265 7.44 -2.29 19.39
N THR A 266 7.23 -1.55 18.31
CA THR A 266 7.79 -0.21 18.12
C THR A 266 7.32 0.75 19.21
N ALA A 267 6.03 0.73 19.53
CA ALA A 267 5.45 1.54 20.61
C ALA A 267 6.06 1.22 21.97
N LEU A 268 6.23 -0.07 22.29
CA LEU A 268 6.86 -0.52 23.54
C LEU A 268 8.33 -0.08 23.63
N VAL A 269 9.11 -0.31 22.58
CA VAL A 269 10.53 0.05 22.53
C VAL A 269 10.70 1.56 22.71
N ILE A 270 9.94 2.37 22.00
CA ILE A 270 9.99 3.83 22.12
C ILE A 270 9.56 4.28 23.51
N GLY A 271 8.47 3.71 24.06
CA GLY A 271 7.99 4.00 25.39
C GLY A 271 9.06 3.72 26.46
N ILE A 272 9.70 2.55 26.39
CA ILE A 272 10.79 2.17 27.30
C ILE A 272 11.98 3.12 27.15
N PHE A 273 12.39 3.46 25.94
CA PHE A 273 13.50 4.37 25.70
C PHE A 273 13.26 5.74 26.31
N PHE A 274 12.12 6.36 26.02
CA PHE A 274 11.80 7.67 26.61
C PHE A 274 11.65 7.60 28.12
N PHE A 275 11.13 6.49 28.65
CA PHE A 275 11.06 6.28 30.09
C PHE A 275 12.46 6.25 30.71
N VAL A 276 13.41 5.48 30.18
CA VAL A 276 14.78 5.36 30.69
C VAL A 276 15.53 6.70 30.61
N ILE A 277 15.40 7.44 29.51
CA ILE A 277 16.06 8.73 29.34
C ILE A 277 15.57 9.73 30.39
N ASN A 278 14.27 9.77 30.61
CA ASN A 278 13.69 10.69 31.55
C ASN A 278 13.97 10.29 33.01
N LEU A 279 14.16 8.99 33.29
CA LEU A 279 14.71 8.55 34.59
C LEU A 279 16.10 9.14 34.87
N GLN A 280 16.99 9.16 33.87
CA GLN A 280 18.33 9.74 34.01
C GLN A 280 18.29 11.25 34.27
N LYS A 281 17.17 11.92 33.91
CA LYS A 281 16.96 13.36 34.12
C LYS A 281 16.16 13.69 35.37
N GLU A 282 15.81 12.71 36.19
CA GLU A 282 14.98 12.93 37.38
C GLU A 282 15.58 14.00 38.33
N LYS A 283 16.90 13.98 38.50
CA LYS A 283 17.62 15.01 39.28
C LYS A 283 17.49 16.41 38.67
N GLU A 284 17.66 16.55 37.37
CA GLU A 284 17.54 17.83 36.67
C GLU A 284 16.11 18.38 36.78
N PHE A 285 15.09 17.53 36.63
CA PHE A 285 13.70 17.92 36.80
C PHE A 285 13.38 18.31 38.24
N GLY A 286 13.97 17.64 39.23
CA GLY A 286 13.81 17.98 40.65
C GLY A 286 14.39 19.36 40.96
N VAL A 287 15.60 19.67 40.51
CA VAL A 287 16.22 20.98 40.66
C VAL A 287 15.38 22.07 39.97
N LEU A 288 14.94 21.85 38.73
CA LEU A 288 14.07 22.78 38.00
C LEU A 288 12.75 23.05 38.74
N LYS A 289 12.17 22.02 39.34
CA LYS A 289 10.95 22.15 40.16
C LYS A 289 11.20 22.91 41.44
N ALA A 290 12.36 22.70 42.11
CA ALA A 290 12.75 23.40 43.30
C ALA A 290 12.96 24.92 43.10
N ILE A 291 13.48 25.33 41.95
CA ILE A 291 13.62 26.75 41.56
C ILE A 291 12.32 27.36 41.00
N GLY A 292 11.17 26.64 41.13
CA GLY A 292 9.85 27.17 40.80
C GLY A 292 9.37 26.94 39.36
N THR A 293 10.02 26.04 38.58
CA THR A 293 9.55 25.72 37.25
C THR A 293 8.22 24.97 37.34
N GLY A 294 7.16 25.53 36.76
CA GLY A 294 5.83 24.93 36.78
C GLY A 294 5.77 23.61 35.97
N MET A 295 4.94 22.67 36.44
CA MET A 295 4.78 21.32 35.86
C MET A 295 4.47 21.34 34.37
N GLY A 296 3.58 22.25 33.91
CA GLY A 296 3.26 22.38 32.49
C GLY A 296 4.47 22.79 31.63
N SER A 297 5.53 23.42 32.22
CA SER A 297 6.75 23.72 31.50
C SER A 297 7.64 22.50 31.32
N LEU A 298 7.75 21.65 32.35
CA LEU A 298 8.51 20.41 32.33
C LEU A 298 7.88 19.41 31.33
N VAL A 299 6.56 19.24 31.39
CA VAL A 299 5.79 18.42 30.42
C VAL A 299 5.99 18.92 28.99
N GLY A 300 5.87 20.23 28.78
CA GLY A 300 6.09 20.84 27.47
C GLY A 300 7.51 20.61 26.92
N GLN A 301 8.52 20.60 27.78
CA GLN A 301 9.90 20.29 27.42
C GLN A 301 10.05 18.82 26.97
N ILE A 302 9.54 17.86 27.75
CA ILE A 302 9.56 16.44 27.42
C ILE A 302 8.85 16.19 26.09
N VAL A 303 7.61 16.65 25.95
CA VAL A 303 6.82 16.45 24.74
C VAL A 303 7.49 17.08 23.51
N SER A 304 8.09 18.28 23.66
CA SER A 304 8.77 18.90 22.51
C SER A 304 10.03 18.15 22.08
N GLN A 305 10.78 17.56 23.00
CA GLN A 305 11.95 16.73 22.70
C GLN A 305 11.53 15.44 21.99
N VAL A 306 10.52 14.73 22.51
CA VAL A 306 9.96 13.52 21.91
C VAL A 306 9.43 13.80 20.51
N CYS A 307 8.67 14.87 20.35
CA CYS A 307 8.11 15.27 19.06
C CYS A 307 9.22 15.58 18.05
N PHE A 308 10.27 16.29 18.46
CA PHE A 308 11.39 16.60 17.58
C PHE A 308 12.13 15.36 17.11
N ILE A 309 12.47 14.44 18.02
CA ILE A 309 13.14 13.17 17.70
C ILE A 309 12.25 12.30 16.80
N ALA A 310 10.97 12.15 17.16
CA ALA A 310 10.05 11.34 16.39
C ALA A 310 9.83 11.88 14.97
N VAL A 311 9.66 13.20 14.81
CA VAL A 311 9.46 13.82 13.50
C VAL A 311 10.74 13.76 12.66
N PHE A 312 11.89 14.02 13.25
CA PHE A 312 13.17 14.01 12.53
C PHE A 312 13.54 12.59 12.10
N GLY A 313 13.41 11.59 12.99
CA GLY A 313 13.62 10.18 12.66
C GLY A 313 12.65 9.67 11.58
N ALA A 314 11.38 10.09 11.68
CA ALA A 314 10.36 9.78 10.69
C ALA A 314 10.69 10.34 9.29
N LEU A 315 11.16 11.59 9.22
CA LEU A 315 11.58 12.21 7.96
C LEU A 315 12.80 11.50 7.34
N LEU A 316 13.81 11.19 8.17
CA LEU A 316 14.98 10.43 7.70
C LEU A 316 14.58 9.06 7.20
N ALA A 317 13.70 8.34 7.91
CA ALA A 317 13.18 7.04 7.49
C ALA A 317 12.41 7.12 6.17
N ALA A 318 11.53 8.10 6.03
CA ALA A 318 10.79 8.34 4.79
C ALA A 318 11.74 8.64 3.61
N CYS A 319 12.74 9.49 3.81
CA CYS A 319 13.74 9.78 2.78
C CYS A 319 14.51 8.52 2.35
N LEU A 320 14.91 7.68 3.31
CA LEU A 320 15.62 6.44 2.98
C LEU A 320 14.72 5.44 2.25
N VAL A 321 13.48 5.27 2.69
CA VAL A 321 12.52 4.36 2.03
C VAL A 321 12.23 4.83 0.60
N LEU A 322 12.04 6.13 0.38
CA LEU A 322 11.87 6.70 -0.96
C LEU A 322 13.12 6.52 -1.83
N ALA A 323 14.31 6.69 -1.27
CA ALA A 323 15.54 6.45 -2.00
C ALA A 323 15.69 4.96 -2.37
N MET A 324 15.36 4.05 -1.44
CA MET A 324 15.37 2.61 -1.71
C MET A 324 14.33 2.21 -2.74
N SER A 325 13.12 2.74 -2.69
CA SER A 325 12.07 2.43 -3.66
C SER A 325 12.46 2.75 -5.11
N ALA A 326 13.36 3.74 -5.31
CA ALA A 326 13.87 4.09 -6.62
C ALA A 326 14.96 3.13 -7.15
N VAL A 327 15.55 2.29 -6.29
CA VAL A 327 16.64 1.37 -6.62
C VAL A 327 16.20 -0.10 -6.59
N LEU A 328 15.06 -0.38 -5.95
CA LEU A 328 14.52 -1.75 -5.88
C LEU A 328 14.21 -2.28 -7.28
N PRO A 329 14.50 -3.57 -7.56
CA PRO A 329 14.09 -4.21 -8.81
C PRO A 329 12.57 -4.16 -8.99
N VAL A 330 12.10 -4.04 -10.23
CA VAL A 330 10.66 -4.04 -10.58
C VAL A 330 9.98 -5.34 -10.10
N THR A 331 10.72 -6.44 -10.11
CA THR A 331 10.25 -7.76 -9.63
C THR A 331 9.99 -7.81 -8.12
N MET A 332 10.49 -6.84 -7.35
CA MET A 332 10.24 -6.78 -5.91
C MET A 332 8.92 -6.07 -5.65
N PRO A 333 7.92 -6.74 -5.06
CA PRO A 333 6.61 -6.16 -4.82
C PRO A 333 6.69 -5.11 -3.69
N PHE A 334 7.05 -3.90 -4.05
CA PHE A 334 7.12 -2.77 -3.13
C PHE A 334 6.27 -1.62 -3.64
N TYR A 335 5.26 -1.23 -2.85
CA TYR A 335 4.38 -0.12 -3.18
C TYR A 335 4.13 0.76 -1.96
N LEU A 336 4.63 1.99 -1.97
CA LEU A 336 4.42 2.95 -0.90
C LEU A 336 3.47 4.06 -1.35
N GLN A 337 2.23 3.97 -0.89
CA GLN A 337 1.24 5.02 -1.13
C GLN A 337 1.48 6.20 -0.18
N ALA A 338 1.57 7.43 -0.71
CA ALA A 338 1.87 8.62 0.07
C ALA A 338 0.88 8.85 1.23
N SER A 339 -0.41 8.60 1.03
CA SER A 339 -1.43 8.71 2.08
C SER A 339 -1.20 7.75 3.24
N GLN A 340 -0.83 6.51 2.96
CA GLN A 340 -0.50 5.50 3.99
C GLN A 340 0.79 5.86 4.72
N ALA A 341 1.83 6.27 4.00
CA ALA A 341 3.07 6.73 4.61
C ALA A 341 2.82 7.86 5.63
N VAL A 342 1.99 8.84 5.27
CA VAL A 342 1.61 9.93 6.18
C VAL A 342 0.86 9.41 7.41
N ILE A 343 -0.08 8.46 7.25
CA ILE A 343 -0.83 7.86 8.36
C ILE A 343 0.13 7.12 9.30
N VAL A 344 1.03 6.30 8.77
CA VAL A 344 2.05 5.56 9.55
C VAL A 344 2.95 6.53 10.31
N LEU A 345 3.46 7.57 9.65
CA LEU A 345 4.30 8.61 10.27
C LEU A 345 3.56 9.36 11.39
N ALA A 346 2.32 9.76 11.14
CA ALA A 346 1.50 10.47 12.12
C ALA A 346 1.17 9.58 13.33
N SER A 347 0.83 8.32 13.09
CA SER A 347 0.57 7.33 14.15
C SER A 347 1.81 7.11 15.00
N PHE A 348 2.98 7.01 14.39
CA PHE A 348 4.25 6.85 15.08
C PHE A 348 4.56 8.04 16.00
N VAL A 349 4.41 9.27 15.51
CA VAL A 349 4.61 10.49 16.32
C VAL A 349 3.61 10.50 17.49
N LEU A 350 2.36 10.17 17.24
CA LEU A 350 1.33 10.08 18.27
C LEU A 350 1.67 9.05 19.36
N ILE A 351 2.07 7.83 18.94
CA ILE A 351 2.49 6.76 19.85
C ILE A 351 3.69 7.17 20.67
N SER A 352 4.68 7.85 20.07
CA SER A 352 5.86 8.37 20.77
C SER A 352 5.48 9.38 21.86
N ILE A 353 4.54 10.28 21.57
CA ILE A 353 4.03 11.25 22.54
C ILE A 353 3.27 10.52 23.66
N LEU A 354 2.39 9.57 23.34
CA LEU A 354 1.65 8.80 24.35
C LEU A 354 2.59 7.98 25.24
N GLY A 355 3.61 7.33 24.68
CA GLY A 355 4.65 6.62 25.43
C GLY A 355 5.41 7.51 26.40
N SER A 356 5.64 8.77 26.02
CA SER A 356 6.30 9.75 26.91
C SER A 356 5.43 10.21 28.10
N LEU A 357 4.10 10.04 28.03
CA LEU A 357 3.19 10.44 29.11
C LEU A 357 3.41 9.64 30.40
N ALA A 358 3.82 8.38 30.31
CA ALA A 358 4.20 7.58 31.49
C ALA A 358 5.30 8.27 32.31
N THR A 359 6.27 8.88 31.61
CA THR A 359 7.32 9.67 32.22
C THR A 359 6.81 10.95 32.85
N VAL A 360 5.89 11.64 32.20
CA VAL A 360 5.25 12.84 32.72
C VAL A 360 4.60 12.60 34.07
N ILE A 361 3.88 11.46 34.19
CA ILE A 361 3.24 11.06 35.45
C ILE A 361 4.29 10.88 36.55
N ARG A 362 5.43 10.29 36.25
CA ARG A 362 6.52 10.10 37.21
C ARG A 362 7.17 11.43 37.61
N VAL A 363 7.49 12.29 36.66
CA VAL A 363 8.05 13.62 36.89
C VAL A 363 7.10 14.48 37.75
N ALA A 364 5.78 14.31 37.58
CA ALA A 364 4.80 14.99 38.42
C ALA A 364 4.92 14.61 39.90
N LYS A 365 5.26 13.36 40.19
CA LYS A 365 5.38 12.80 41.55
C LYS A 365 6.76 13.08 42.22
N ILE A 366 7.71 13.70 41.54
CA ILE A 366 9.01 14.05 42.10
C ILE A 366 8.83 15.05 43.22
N ASP A 367 9.33 14.71 44.41
CA ASP A 367 9.42 15.63 45.56
C ASP A 367 10.77 16.39 45.50
N PRO A 368 10.76 17.74 45.31
CA PRO A 368 11.98 18.53 45.25
C PRO A 368 12.79 18.47 46.54
N ALA A 369 12.14 18.30 47.70
CA ALA A 369 12.81 18.30 48.99
C ALA A 369 13.73 17.08 49.16
N ARG A 370 13.33 15.91 48.66
CA ARG A 370 14.16 14.69 48.70
C ARG A 370 15.41 14.79 47.81
N ILE A 371 15.32 15.51 46.70
CA ILE A 371 16.43 15.65 45.74
C ILE A 371 17.49 16.59 46.28
N ILE A 372 17.11 17.65 46.99
CA ILE A 372 18.03 18.62 47.58
C ILE A 372 18.63 18.10 48.90
N GLY A 373 17.87 17.29 49.67
CA GLY A 373 18.30 16.71 50.95
C GLY A 373 19.28 15.54 50.87
N GLY A 374 19.60 15.05 49.69
CA GLY A 374 20.65 14.02 49.49
C GLY A 374 20.24 12.58 49.85
N ASP A 375 18.98 12.31 50.24
CA ASP A 375 18.47 10.96 50.54
C ASP A 375 18.11 10.19 49.25
N PHE A 376 19.15 9.61 48.64
CA PHE A 376 18.99 8.55 47.64
C PHE A 376 19.28 7.20 48.29
N GLN A 377 18.26 6.48 48.71
CA GLN A 377 18.26 5.04 48.85
C GLN A 377 17.65 4.39 47.61
#